data_6a5e2f599c9e51738ed4a82de771f0c0
#
_entry.id   6a5e2f599c9e51738ed4a82de771f0c0
#
_cell.length_a   1.000
_cell.length_b   1.000
_cell.length_c   1.000
_cell.angle_alpha   90.00
_cell.angle_beta   90.00
_cell.angle_gamma   90.00
#
_symmetry.space_group_name_H-M   'P 1'
#
loop_
_entity.id
_entity.type
_entity.pdbx_description
1 polymer ?
#
loop_
_entity_poly.entity_id
_entity_poly.type
_entity_poly.pdbx_seq_one_letter_code
_entity_poly.pdbx_strand_id
1 'polypeptide(L)'
;LFLMTWNIAQWPVAVTLMLLALAIIYYVCPDVKQDWRWVTPGSVCAGSLWLLVSLAFKAYVEHFGNYNAAYGSIAGVIVLMLWLYLTGVVILLGGEINAQIQQAASSLRIRQEQAPQPVPAPAN
;
A
#
# COMPACT_ATOMS: atom_id res chain seq x y z
N LEU A 1 34.84 -6.57 -1.95
CA LEU A 1 34.30 -5.85 -0.77
C LEU A 1 33.30 -4.77 -1.21
N PHE A 2 33.69 -3.85 -2.11
CA PHE A 2 32.83 -2.74 -2.58
C PHE A 2 31.51 -3.21 -3.19
N LEU A 3 31.52 -4.24 -4.02
CA LEU A 3 30.31 -4.79 -4.64
C LEU A 3 29.37 -5.47 -3.64
N MET A 4 29.90 -6.12 -2.62
CA MET A 4 29.08 -6.71 -1.54
C MET A 4 28.42 -5.61 -0.68
N THR A 5 29.19 -4.59 -0.31
CA THR A 5 28.65 -3.46 0.47
C THR A 5 27.60 -2.69 -0.30
N TRP A 6 27.81 -2.49 -1.61
CA TRP A 6 26.83 -1.85 -2.49
C TRP A 6 25.54 -2.66 -2.61
N ASN A 7 25.66 -3.99 -2.76
CA ASN A 7 24.51 -4.88 -2.89
C ASN A 7 23.64 -4.95 -1.61
N ILE A 8 24.25 -4.75 -0.45
CA ILE A 8 23.53 -4.70 0.83
C ILE A 8 22.96 -3.30 1.08
N ALA A 9 23.72 -2.25 0.76
CA ALA A 9 23.31 -0.86 1.00
C ALA A 9 22.16 -0.38 0.10
N GLN A 10 22.04 -0.88 -1.11
CA GLN A 10 20.98 -0.50 -2.06
C GLN A 10 19.57 -0.82 -1.55
N TRP A 11 19.38 -1.90 -0.81
CA TRP A 11 18.08 -2.31 -0.30
C TRP A 11 17.50 -1.33 0.74
N PRO A 12 18.23 -0.97 1.81
CA PRO A 12 17.72 0.02 2.77
C PRO A 12 17.56 1.42 2.13
N VAL A 13 18.42 1.80 1.19
CA VAL A 13 18.28 3.08 0.46
C VAL A 13 17.01 3.08 -0.39
N ALA A 14 16.74 2.01 -1.13
CA ALA A 14 15.52 1.90 -1.94
C ALA A 14 14.26 1.93 -1.09
N VAL A 15 14.24 1.20 0.03
CA VAL A 15 13.11 1.19 0.97
C VAL A 15 12.90 2.58 1.60
N THR A 16 13.99 3.25 1.98
CA THR A 16 13.91 4.60 2.57
C THR A 16 13.37 5.61 1.56
N LEU A 17 13.85 5.59 0.32
CA LEU A 17 13.36 6.45 -0.76
C LEU A 17 11.89 6.18 -1.09
N MET A 18 11.48 4.92 -1.09
CA MET A 18 10.08 4.52 -1.31
C MET A 18 9.18 5.04 -0.17
N LEU A 19 9.59 4.86 1.08
CA LEU A 19 8.84 5.36 2.24
C LEU A 19 8.77 6.89 2.25
N LEU A 20 9.85 7.57 1.85
CA LEU A 20 9.89 9.03 1.73
C LEU A 20 8.94 9.51 0.62
N ALA A 21 8.95 8.86 -0.54
CA ALA A 21 8.04 9.18 -1.64
C ALA A 21 6.56 8.98 -1.24
N LEU A 22 6.25 7.88 -0.58
CA LEU A 22 4.91 7.62 -0.05
C LEU A 22 4.52 8.65 1.01
N ALA A 23 5.43 9.01 1.91
CA ALA A 23 5.18 10.03 2.93
C ALA A 23 4.88 11.40 2.29
N ILE A 24 5.63 11.79 1.25
CA ILE A 24 5.38 13.04 0.51
C ILE A 24 4.03 13.00 -0.19
N ILE A 25 3.69 11.90 -0.86
CA ILE A 25 2.40 11.73 -1.52
C ILE A 25 1.26 11.82 -0.48
N TYR A 26 1.40 11.15 0.64
CA TYR A 26 0.40 11.18 1.72
C TYR A 26 0.34 12.53 2.45
N TYR A 27 1.41 13.31 2.45
CA TYR A 27 1.42 14.65 3.05
C TYR A 27 0.82 15.71 2.13
N VAL A 28 1.04 15.61 0.82
CA VAL A 28 0.62 16.61 -0.17
C VAL A 28 -0.77 16.31 -0.75
N CYS A 29 -1.14 15.04 -0.86
CA CYS A 29 -2.35 14.60 -1.56
C CYS A 29 -3.67 14.65 -0.76
N PRO A 30 -3.72 14.51 0.60
CA PRO A 30 -4.99 14.56 1.31
C PRO A 30 -5.36 15.97 1.76
N ASP A 31 -6.41 16.49 1.13
CA ASP A 31 -7.17 17.67 1.63
C ASP A 31 -8.09 17.29 2.82
N VAL A 32 -7.92 16.11 3.39
CA VAL A 32 -8.73 15.56 4.48
C VAL A 32 -7.82 15.29 5.68
N LYS A 33 -8.15 15.91 6.81
CA LYS A 33 -7.53 15.60 8.11
C LYS A 33 -7.80 14.13 8.47
N GLN A 34 -6.91 13.23 8.03
CA GLN A 34 -6.97 11.82 8.39
C GLN A 34 -6.25 11.63 9.72
N ASP A 35 -6.96 11.08 10.70
CA ASP A 35 -6.36 10.61 11.94
C ASP A 35 -5.31 9.54 11.63
N TRP A 36 -4.07 9.80 11.99
CA TRP A 36 -2.91 8.90 11.79
C TRP A 36 -3.15 7.46 12.26
N ARG A 37 -4.05 7.27 13.20
CA ARG A 37 -4.37 5.96 13.78
C ARG A 37 -5.03 4.97 12.78
N TRP A 38 -5.70 5.48 11.75
CA TRP A 38 -6.47 4.65 10.81
C TRP A 38 -5.73 4.37 9.50
N VAL A 39 -4.64 5.10 9.23
CA VAL A 39 -3.80 4.88 8.05
C VAL A 39 -2.97 3.59 8.18
N THR A 40 -2.67 3.16 9.39
CA THR A 40 -1.75 2.06 9.66
C THR A 40 -2.24 0.67 9.17
N PRO A 41 -3.47 0.20 9.42
CA PRO A 41 -3.91 -1.12 8.96
C PRO A 41 -4.08 -1.18 7.44
N GLY A 42 -4.58 -0.12 6.81
CA GLY A 42 -4.74 -0.06 5.35
C GLY A 42 -3.39 -0.05 4.61
N SER A 43 -2.42 0.70 5.13
CA SER A 43 -1.08 0.76 4.52
C SER A 43 -0.30 -0.54 4.69
N VAL A 44 -0.45 -1.23 5.81
CA VAL A 44 0.15 -2.55 6.02
C VAL A 44 -0.45 -3.58 5.06
N CYS A 45 -1.76 -3.56 4.88
CA CYS A 45 -2.47 -4.45 3.95
C CYS A 45 -2.05 -4.17 2.50
N ALA A 46 -2.00 -2.90 2.09
CA ALA A 46 -1.55 -2.49 0.76
C ALA A 46 -0.08 -2.86 0.50
N GLY A 47 0.79 -2.63 1.48
CA GLY A 47 2.21 -2.99 1.40
C GLY A 47 2.42 -4.50 1.29
N SER A 48 1.68 -5.29 2.07
CA SER A 48 1.72 -6.76 2.00
C SER A 48 1.23 -7.27 0.64
N LEU A 49 0.13 -6.72 0.13
CA LEU A 49 -0.40 -7.05 -1.17
C LEU A 49 0.58 -6.68 -2.29
N TRP A 50 1.22 -5.52 -2.20
CA TRP A 50 2.23 -5.08 -3.15
C TRP A 50 3.45 -6.01 -3.18
N LEU A 51 3.94 -6.43 -2.01
CA LEU A 51 5.03 -7.41 -1.92
C LEU A 51 4.64 -8.75 -2.55
N LEU A 52 3.42 -9.25 -2.29
CA LEU A 52 2.90 -10.47 -2.88
C LEU A 52 2.85 -10.39 -4.41
N VAL A 53 2.29 -9.31 -4.94
CA VAL A 53 2.21 -9.05 -6.39
C VAL A 53 3.61 -8.92 -6.99
N SER A 54 4.56 -8.26 -6.30
CA SER A 54 5.94 -8.13 -6.76
C SER A 54 6.66 -9.47 -6.83
N LEU A 55 6.46 -10.35 -5.84
CA LEU A 55 7.03 -11.69 -5.86
C LEU A 55 6.41 -12.57 -6.96
N ALA A 56 5.11 -12.52 -7.13
CA ALA A 56 4.42 -13.23 -8.21
C ALA A 56 4.87 -12.73 -9.59
N PHE A 57 5.05 -11.42 -9.73
CA PHE A 57 5.53 -10.81 -10.96
C PHE A 57 6.99 -11.18 -11.26
N LYS A 58 7.84 -11.21 -10.24
CA LYS A 58 9.22 -11.69 -10.37
C LYS A 58 9.24 -13.13 -10.90
N ALA A 59 8.47 -14.04 -10.30
CA ALA A 59 8.37 -15.43 -10.73
C ALA A 59 7.84 -15.55 -12.17
N TYR A 60 6.87 -14.71 -12.54
CA TYR A 60 6.37 -14.62 -13.91
C TYR A 60 7.47 -14.21 -14.89
N VAL A 61 8.20 -13.15 -14.62
CA VAL A 61 9.27 -12.65 -15.50
C VAL A 61 10.41 -13.67 -15.62
N GLU A 62 10.79 -14.35 -14.54
CA GLU A 62 11.81 -15.39 -14.55
C GLU A 62 11.40 -16.59 -15.42
N HIS A 63 10.13 -16.97 -15.38
CA HIS A 63 9.61 -18.09 -16.17
C HIS A 63 9.48 -17.73 -17.67
N PHE A 64 9.16 -16.49 -17.98
CA PHE A 64 9.05 -15.97 -19.34
C PHE A 64 10.33 -15.35 -19.90
N GLY A 65 11.43 -15.37 -19.15
CA GLY A 65 12.72 -14.78 -19.52
C GLY A 65 13.30 -15.29 -20.86
N ASN A 66 12.89 -16.47 -21.32
CA ASN A 66 13.27 -17.01 -22.62
C ASN A 66 12.65 -16.26 -23.81
N TYR A 67 11.57 -15.52 -23.61
CA TYR A 67 10.96 -14.65 -24.63
C TYR A 67 11.80 -13.42 -24.96
N ASN A 68 12.69 -13.02 -24.06
CA ASN A 68 13.58 -11.85 -24.22
C ASN A 68 14.55 -12.01 -25.40
N ALA A 69 14.92 -13.24 -25.72
CA ALA A 69 15.81 -13.53 -26.86
C ALA A 69 15.14 -13.28 -28.21
N ALA A 70 13.81 -13.39 -28.30
CA ALA A 70 13.04 -13.22 -29.53
C ALA A 70 12.53 -11.79 -29.75
N TYR A 71 12.18 -11.08 -28.67
CA TYR A 71 11.51 -9.76 -28.74
C TYR A 71 12.39 -8.59 -28.28
N GLY A 72 13.58 -8.84 -27.71
CA GLY A 72 14.55 -7.81 -27.32
C GLY A 72 14.00 -6.72 -26.39
N SER A 73 14.25 -5.45 -26.72
CA SER A 73 13.84 -4.29 -25.92
C SER A 73 12.31 -4.09 -25.82
N ILE A 74 11.55 -4.59 -26.79
CA ILE A 74 10.08 -4.50 -26.79
C ILE A 74 9.49 -5.32 -25.63
N ALA A 75 10.06 -6.49 -25.35
CA ALA A 75 9.64 -7.29 -24.18
C ALA A 75 9.84 -6.53 -22.86
N GLY A 76 10.94 -5.79 -22.73
CA GLY A 76 11.19 -4.95 -21.54
C GLY A 76 10.13 -3.86 -21.33
N VAL A 77 9.70 -3.21 -22.41
CA VAL A 77 8.63 -2.20 -22.34
C VAL A 77 7.30 -2.82 -21.92
N ILE A 78 6.94 -3.97 -22.48
CA ILE A 78 5.69 -4.68 -22.13
C ILE A 78 5.71 -5.09 -20.66
N VAL A 79 6.82 -5.65 -20.18
CA VAL A 79 7.01 -6.03 -18.78
C VAL A 79 6.89 -4.82 -17.86
N LEU A 80 7.49 -3.69 -18.21
CA LEU A 80 7.39 -2.45 -17.45
C LEU A 80 5.96 -1.92 -17.40
N MET A 81 5.24 -1.91 -18.53
CA MET A 81 3.84 -1.47 -18.58
C MET A 81 2.93 -2.36 -17.73
N LEU A 82 3.14 -3.68 -17.77
CA LEU A 82 2.40 -4.62 -16.94
C LEU A 82 2.68 -4.39 -15.45
N TRP A 83 3.94 -4.13 -15.08
CA TRP A 83 4.33 -3.80 -13.71
C TRP A 83 3.66 -2.52 -13.19
N LEU A 84 3.68 -1.47 -14.01
CA LEU A 84 3.00 -0.21 -13.67
C LEU A 84 1.49 -0.40 -13.52
N TYR A 85 0.87 -1.18 -14.39
CA TYR A 85 -0.55 -1.52 -14.31
C TYR A 85 -0.88 -2.26 -12.99
N LEU A 86 -0.13 -3.31 -12.66
CA LEU A 86 -0.31 -4.06 -11.42
C LEU A 86 -0.11 -3.19 -10.18
N THR A 87 0.90 -2.32 -10.19
CA THR A 87 1.15 -1.36 -9.10
C THR A 87 -0.03 -0.41 -8.93
N GLY A 88 -0.59 0.12 -10.01
CA GLY A 88 -1.79 0.96 -9.99
C GLY A 88 -3.00 0.25 -9.38
N VAL A 89 -3.25 -0.98 -9.78
CA VAL A 89 -4.34 -1.82 -9.22
C VAL A 89 -4.17 -2.03 -7.72
N VAL A 90 -2.96 -2.33 -7.25
CA VAL A 90 -2.67 -2.54 -5.82
C VAL A 90 -2.90 -1.26 -5.01
N ILE A 91 -2.49 -0.11 -5.53
CA ILE A 91 -2.71 1.20 -4.87
C ILE A 91 -4.20 1.50 -4.74
N LEU A 92 -4.98 1.27 -5.80
CA LEU A 92 -6.43 1.48 -5.79
C LEU A 92 -7.13 0.55 -4.80
N LEU A 93 -6.78 -0.74 -4.79
CA LEU A 93 -7.33 -1.71 -3.83
C LEU A 93 -6.96 -1.33 -2.38
N GLY A 94 -5.73 -0.89 -2.14
CA GLY A 94 -5.30 -0.42 -0.82
C GLY A 94 -6.09 0.80 -0.35
N GLY A 95 -6.36 1.74 -1.24
CA GLY A 95 -7.21 2.91 -0.98
C GLY A 95 -8.64 2.54 -0.66
N GLU A 96 -9.23 1.61 -1.42
CA GLU A 96 -10.58 1.11 -1.21
C GLU A 96 -10.73 0.39 0.15
N ILE A 97 -9.80 -0.48 0.49
CA ILE A 97 -9.77 -1.15 1.80
C ILE A 97 -9.70 -0.13 2.93
N ASN A 98 -8.85 0.88 2.79
CA ASN A 98 -8.73 1.93 3.81
C ASN A 98 -10.02 2.75 3.96
N ALA A 99 -10.68 3.09 2.84
CA ALA A 99 -11.95 3.79 2.84
C ALA A 99 -13.07 2.97 3.53
N GLN A 100 -13.16 1.68 3.27
CA GLN A 100 -14.14 0.79 3.91
C GLN A 100 -13.91 0.66 5.42
N ILE A 101 -12.65 0.57 5.86
CA ILE A 101 -12.32 0.55 7.29
C ILE A 101 -12.76 1.85 7.98
N GLN A 102 -12.52 3.01 7.35
CA GLN A 102 -12.95 4.30 7.89
C GLN A 102 -14.47 4.42 7.98
N GLN A 103 -15.20 3.96 6.97
CA GLN A 103 -16.66 3.96 6.99
C GLN A 103 -17.22 3.06 8.09
N ALA A 104 -16.67 1.88 8.27
CA ALA A 104 -17.07 0.97 9.35
C ALA A 104 -16.82 1.60 10.73
N ALA A 105 -15.67 2.25 10.93
CA ALA A 105 -15.35 2.92 12.19
C ALA A 105 -16.28 4.10 12.49
N SER A 106 -16.64 4.90 11.49
CA SER A 106 -17.55 6.03 11.65
C SER A 106 -18.97 5.58 11.99
N SER A 107 -19.45 4.52 11.36
CA SER A 107 -20.78 3.97 11.64
C SER A 107 -20.92 3.42 13.08
N LEU A 108 -19.85 2.83 13.62
CA LEU A 108 -19.81 2.39 15.01
C LEU A 108 -19.84 3.56 16.00
N ARG A 109 -19.13 4.66 15.71
CA ARG A 109 -19.18 5.89 16.53
C ARG A 109 -20.59 6.47 16.60
N ILE A 110 -21.25 6.60 15.46
CA ILE A 110 -22.62 7.14 15.39
C ILE A 110 -23.59 6.25 16.22
N ARG A 111 -23.44 4.93 16.14
CA ARG A 111 -24.24 4.01 16.96
C ARG A 111 -23.99 4.18 18.46
N GLN A 112 -22.76 4.42 18.88
CA GLN A 112 -22.44 4.65 20.29
C GLN A 112 -22.99 5.97 20.80
N GLU A 113 -22.99 7.03 19.99
CA GLU A 113 -23.57 8.33 20.33
C GLU A 113 -25.10 8.30 20.41
N GLN A 114 -25.74 7.45 19.60
CA GLN A 114 -27.21 7.25 19.60
C GLN A 114 -27.68 6.22 20.64
N ALA A 115 -26.78 5.51 21.31
CA ALA A 115 -27.16 4.62 22.39
C ALA A 115 -27.78 5.41 23.55
N PRO A 116 -28.93 4.97 24.11
CA PRO A 116 -29.55 5.66 25.24
C PRO A 116 -28.55 5.82 26.38
N GLN A 117 -28.32 7.04 26.80
CA GLN A 117 -27.50 7.30 27.99
C GLN A 117 -28.14 6.62 29.19
N PRO A 118 -27.38 5.91 30.04
CA PRO A 118 -27.95 5.37 31.26
C PRO A 118 -28.54 6.50 32.09
N VAL A 119 -29.84 6.37 32.39
CA VAL A 119 -30.54 7.35 33.25
C VAL A 119 -29.79 7.44 34.57
N PRO A 120 -29.34 8.63 34.99
CA PRO A 120 -28.68 8.77 36.28
C PRO A 120 -29.61 8.27 37.39
N ALA A 121 -29.08 7.40 38.28
CA ALA A 121 -29.85 6.89 39.39
C ALA A 121 -30.39 8.06 40.24
N PRO A 122 -31.65 7.96 40.73
CA PRO A 122 -32.21 9.01 41.57
C PRO A 122 -31.32 9.18 42.81
N ALA A 123 -30.89 10.40 43.07
CA ALA A 123 -30.17 10.74 44.26
C ALA A 123 -31.12 10.56 45.47
N ASN A 124 -30.80 9.61 46.33
CA ASN A 124 -31.46 9.46 47.64
C ASN A 124 -30.97 10.53 48.62
#